data_ddff9dfb6cead382d58efebdac57d498
#
_entry.id   ddff9dfb6cead382d58efebdac57d498
#
_cell.length_a   1.000
_cell.length_b   1.000
_cell.length_c   1.000
_cell.angle_alpha   90.00
_cell.angle_beta   90.00
_cell.angle_gamma   90.00
#
_symmetry.space_group_name_H-M   'P 1'
#
loop_
_entity.id
_entity.type
_entity.pdbx_description
1 polymer ?
#
loop_
_entity_poly.entity_id
_entity_poly.type
_entity_poly.pdbx_seq_one_letter_code
_entity_poly.pdbx_strand_id
1 'polypeptide(L)'
;TFGGMDIVLMGIGREGNIAMNEPGSNLNSPTRLILMNATSKAEAGHNLGIDNLPPCSITMGVSTIMGARKIYLLAWGENKADIIRKAVEEKVSDTLPASYLQMHNNVNVCIDLSAAAHLTRIQRPWLVTNCEWNDKLIRSAIVWLCLRLNKPILKLTNKDYNENGLSELLALYGSAYNVNIKIFNDLQHTITGWPGGKPNADDTYRPERAKPFPKRVVVFSPHPDDDVISMGGTLRRLVQQGHEVHVAYQTSGNIAVGDEEVRRFMHFINGFNQLFDGNNNEVIRNKYTEIKEFLANKKEGDMDNRDILTIKGLIRRGEARTSCTFNQIPLSRCHFLDLPFYETGKIEKNPISEADIEIVLKLLREVQPHQIYVAGDLADPHGTHRVCTDAVFAAVDAEKENGAEWLKECRIWMYRGAWAEWEIENIEMAVPFSPEELREKRNSILKHQSQMESAPFLGNDERLFWQRSEDRNRATASLYDQLGLACYEAMEAFVEYKPL
;
A
#
# COMPACT_ATOMS: atom_id res chain seq x y z
N THR A 1 4.50 -38.60 -30.82
CA THR A 1 5.16 -37.32 -30.96
C THR A 1 4.37 -36.46 -31.94
N PHE A 2 3.72 -35.43 -31.43
CA PHE A 2 2.84 -34.53 -32.21
C PHE A 2 3.58 -33.34 -32.84
N GLY A 3 4.91 -33.39 -33.00
CA GLY A 3 5.70 -32.33 -33.64
C GLY A 3 6.03 -31.09 -32.79
N GLY A 4 5.84 -31.13 -31.47
CA GLY A 4 6.12 -30.01 -30.56
C GLY A 4 4.87 -29.19 -30.23
N MET A 5 5.09 -28.04 -29.53
CA MET A 5 4.02 -27.11 -29.17
C MET A 5 3.96 -25.94 -30.14
N ASP A 6 2.78 -25.61 -30.62
CA ASP A 6 2.57 -24.44 -31.48
C ASP A 6 2.51 -23.17 -30.66
N ILE A 7 1.78 -23.17 -29.54
CA ILE A 7 1.58 -22.03 -28.65
C ILE A 7 1.72 -22.47 -27.19
N VAL A 8 2.42 -21.67 -26.40
CA VAL A 8 2.46 -21.77 -24.94
C VAL A 8 1.90 -20.50 -24.35
N LEU A 9 0.91 -20.63 -23.47
CA LEU A 9 0.41 -19.57 -22.60
C LEU A 9 0.91 -19.82 -21.19
N MET A 10 1.53 -18.82 -20.56
CA MET A 10 2.10 -18.97 -19.22
C MET A 10 2.05 -17.68 -18.41
N GLY A 11 2.05 -17.81 -17.09
CA GLY A 11 2.30 -16.74 -16.16
C GLY A 11 3.76 -16.68 -15.70
N ILE A 12 4.06 -15.73 -14.81
CA ILE A 12 5.33 -15.57 -14.13
C ILE A 12 5.12 -15.56 -12.62
N GLY A 13 5.89 -16.37 -11.89
CA GLY A 13 5.89 -16.34 -10.44
C GLY A 13 6.67 -15.16 -9.87
N ARG A 14 6.52 -14.90 -8.57
CA ARG A 14 7.16 -13.76 -7.88
C ARG A 14 8.69 -13.79 -7.92
N GLU A 15 9.28 -14.96 -8.02
CA GLU A 15 10.72 -15.17 -8.12
C GLU A 15 11.22 -15.35 -9.56
N GLY A 16 10.36 -15.06 -10.55
CA GLY A 16 10.70 -15.16 -11.97
C GLY A 16 10.69 -16.59 -12.49
N ASN A 17 10.09 -17.51 -11.78
CA ASN A 17 9.84 -18.85 -12.28
C ASN A 17 8.79 -18.85 -13.39
N ILE A 18 9.02 -19.67 -14.42
CA ILE A 18 8.08 -19.99 -15.51
C ILE A 18 7.68 -21.46 -15.38
N ALA A 19 6.37 -21.73 -15.39
CA ALA A 19 5.84 -22.97 -14.83
C ALA A 19 6.40 -23.15 -13.41
N MET A 20 6.87 -24.34 -13.02
CA MET A 20 7.56 -24.55 -11.74
C MET A 20 9.09 -24.69 -11.93
N ASN A 21 9.67 -23.95 -12.89
CA ASN A 21 11.11 -23.84 -13.03
C ASN A 21 11.62 -22.75 -12.09
N GLU A 22 12.02 -23.15 -10.91
CA GLU A 22 12.53 -22.30 -9.83
C GLU A 22 13.89 -21.66 -10.20
N PRO A 23 14.31 -20.57 -9.52
CA PRO A 23 15.65 -20.03 -9.64
C PRO A 23 16.73 -21.13 -9.58
N GLY A 24 17.71 -21.07 -10.49
CA GLY A 24 18.71 -22.12 -10.69
C GLY A 24 18.33 -23.17 -11.75
N SER A 25 17.13 -23.09 -12.34
CA SER A 25 16.76 -23.95 -13.47
C SER A 25 17.53 -23.58 -14.71
N ASN A 26 18.27 -24.53 -15.29
CA ASN A 26 19.09 -24.32 -16.47
C ASN A 26 18.24 -24.27 -17.76
N LEU A 27 18.71 -23.53 -18.77
CA LEU A 27 18.08 -23.39 -20.08
C LEU A 27 17.76 -24.77 -20.74
N ASN A 28 18.62 -25.74 -20.54
CA ASN A 28 18.49 -27.10 -21.12
C ASN A 28 17.65 -28.05 -20.26
N SER A 29 17.04 -27.58 -19.16
CA SER A 29 16.24 -28.43 -18.27
C SER A 29 15.04 -29.03 -19.02
N PRO A 30 14.91 -30.36 -19.10
CA PRO A 30 13.75 -31.03 -19.67
C PRO A 30 12.58 -31.03 -18.69
N THR A 31 11.43 -31.52 -19.14
CA THR A 31 10.30 -31.86 -18.26
C THR A 31 10.76 -32.85 -17.21
N ARG A 32 10.53 -32.51 -15.91
CA ARG A 32 11.08 -33.26 -14.78
C ARG A 32 10.25 -33.08 -13.51
N LEU A 33 10.51 -33.97 -12.55
CA LEU A 33 10.08 -33.76 -11.16
C LEU A 33 10.94 -32.67 -10.52
N ILE A 34 10.31 -31.78 -9.80
CA ILE A 34 10.99 -30.71 -9.02
C ILE A 34 10.45 -30.67 -7.60
N LEU A 35 11.25 -30.12 -6.70
CA LEU A 35 10.82 -29.71 -5.37
C LEU A 35 10.45 -28.24 -5.42
N MET A 36 9.23 -27.90 -5.02
CA MET A 36 8.78 -26.50 -4.98
C MET A 36 9.39 -25.80 -3.77
N ASN A 37 9.84 -24.54 -3.94
CA ASN A 37 10.22 -23.70 -2.82
C ASN A 37 8.98 -23.22 -2.03
N ALA A 38 9.20 -22.61 -0.86
CA ALA A 38 8.13 -22.19 0.02
C ALA A 38 7.20 -21.14 -0.64
N THR A 39 7.77 -20.18 -1.39
CA THR A 39 7.02 -19.10 -2.08
C THR A 39 6.14 -19.68 -3.18
N SER A 40 6.69 -20.50 -4.06
CA SER A 40 5.93 -21.14 -5.14
C SER A 40 4.86 -22.09 -4.64
N LYS A 41 5.15 -22.80 -3.54
CA LYS A 41 4.16 -23.68 -2.89
C LYS A 41 2.99 -22.86 -2.31
N ALA A 42 3.28 -21.76 -1.64
CA ALA A 42 2.25 -20.87 -1.10
C ALA A 42 1.40 -20.21 -2.21
N GLU A 43 2.04 -19.72 -3.28
CA GLU A 43 1.35 -19.15 -4.46
C GLU A 43 0.46 -20.18 -5.14
N ALA A 44 0.95 -21.38 -5.36
CA ALA A 44 0.19 -22.47 -5.97
C ALA A 44 -0.98 -22.92 -5.08
N GLY A 45 -0.78 -23.02 -3.75
CA GLY A 45 -1.83 -23.34 -2.78
C GLY A 45 -2.96 -22.32 -2.82
N HIS A 46 -2.61 -21.04 -2.77
CA HIS A 46 -3.59 -19.94 -2.87
C HIS A 46 -4.38 -19.99 -4.19
N ASN A 47 -3.69 -20.16 -5.32
CA ASN A 47 -4.33 -20.16 -6.65
C ASN A 47 -5.23 -21.39 -6.88
N LEU A 48 -4.92 -22.53 -6.25
CA LEU A 48 -5.69 -23.77 -6.40
C LEU A 48 -6.73 -23.97 -5.28
N GLY A 49 -6.71 -23.13 -4.24
CA GLY A 49 -7.55 -23.30 -3.07
C GLY A 49 -7.23 -24.59 -2.27
N ILE A 50 -5.96 -24.99 -2.24
CA ILE A 50 -5.51 -26.24 -1.59
C ILE A 50 -4.50 -25.90 -0.50
N ASP A 51 -4.83 -26.17 0.77
CA ASP A 51 -3.97 -25.86 1.92
C ASP A 51 -2.74 -26.79 2.03
N ASN A 52 -2.85 -28.03 1.59
CA ASN A 52 -1.78 -29.03 1.68
C ASN A 52 -1.33 -29.54 0.30
N LEU A 53 -0.52 -28.73 -0.39
CA LEU A 53 0.08 -29.17 -1.64
C LEU A 53 1.25 -30.15 -1.39
N PRO A 54 1.42 -31.17 -2.27
CA PRO A 54 2.62 -32.00 -2.26
C PRO A 54 3.89 -31.14 -2.36
N PRO A 55 5.00 -31.54 -1.75
CA PRO A 55 6.25 -30.78 -1.85
C PRO A 55 6.86 -30.82 -3.25
N CYS A 56 6.50 -31.80 -4.06
CA CYS A 56 7.02 -32.03 -5.40
C CYS A 56 5.95 -31.79 -6.46
N SER A 57 6.38 -31.32 -7.64
CA SER A 57 5.55 -31.14 -8.82
C SER A 57 6.29 -31.63 -10.07
N ILE A 58 5.55 -32.06 -11.10
CA ILE A 58 6.10 -32.28 -12.45
C ILE A 58 5.94 -30.99 -13.23
N THR A 59 7.04 -30.46 -13.74
CA THR A 59 7.03 -29.21 -14.52
C THR A 59 7.53 -29.44 -15.95
N MET A 60 6.94 -28.73 -16.91
CA MET A 60 7.57 -28.55 -18.22
C MET A 60 8.89 -27.82 -18.00
N GLY A 61 10.01 -28.43 -18.44
CA GLY A 61 11.31 -27.81 -18.32
C GLY A 61 11.49 -26.60 -19.24
N VAL A 62 12.47 -25.78 -18.95
CA VAL A 62 12.78 -24.57 -19.72
C VAL A 62 13.02 -24.93 -21.20
N SER A 63 13.79 -25.99 -21.51
CA SER A 63 14.03 -26.43 -22.89
C SER A 63 12.76 -26.85 -23.62
N THR A 64 11.82 -27.46 -22.91
CA THR A 64 10.51 -27.84 -23.48
C THR A 64 9.67 -26.61 -23.82
N ILE A 65 9.66 -25.61 -22.95
CA ILE A 65 8.96 -24.34 -23.16
C ILE A 65 9.59 -23.57 -24.34
N MET A 66 10.92 -23.46 -24.34
CA MET A 66 11.68 -22.76 -25.38
C MET A 66 11.60 -23.44 -26.75
N GLY A 67 11.20 -24.72 -26.83
CA GLY A 67 10.93 -25.43 -28.05
C GLY A 67 9.56 -25.13 -28.72
N ALA A 68 8.73 -24.30 -28.09
CA ALA A 68 7.46 -23.89 -28.68
C ALA A 68 7.65 -22.96 -29.88
N ARG A 69 6.69 -22.90 -30.79
CA ARG A 69 6.73 -21.98 -31.94
C ARG A 69 6.42 -20.54 -31.51
N LYS A 70 5.55 -20.36 -30.52
CA LYS A 70 5.13 -19.07 -30.02
C LYS A 70 4.83 -19.14 -28.50
N ILE A 71 5.27 -18.11 -27.78
CA ILE A 71 5.04 -18.02 -26.33
C ILE A 71 4.32 -16.72 -26.01
N TYR A 72 3.32 -16.80 -25.14
CA TYR A 72 2.67 -15.67 -24.51
C TYR A 72 2.91 -15.72 -23.01
N LEU A 73 3.63 -14.72 -22.50
CA LEU A 73 3.79 -14.49 -21.06
C LEU A 73 2.73 -13.48 -20.60
N LEU A 74 1.92 -13.87 -19.61
CA LEU A 74 0.79 -13.11 -19.11
C LEU A 74 1.07 -12.70 -17.68
N ALA A 75 0.94 -11.40 -17.34
CA ALA A 75 1.07 -10.92 -15.97
C ALA A 75 0.23 -9.67 -15.73
N TRP A 76 -0.39 -9.60 -14.55
CA TRP A 76 -1.23 -8.49 -14.12
C TRP A 76 -0.91 -8.09 -12.70
N GLY A 77 -1.10 -6.78 -12.43
CA GLY A 77 -0.97 -6.18 -11.11
C GLY A 77 0.43 -5.69 -10.77
N GLU A 78 0.49 -4.71 -9.87
CA GLU A 78 1.73 -4.03 -9.46
C GLU A 78 2.73 -4.99 -8.79
N ASN A 79 2.25 -6.05 -8.14
CA ASN A 79 3.08 -7.09 -7.52
C ASN A 79 3.94 -7.88 -8.53
N LYS A 80 3.67 -7.75 -9.83
CA LYS A 80 4.48 -8.34 -10.91
C LYS A 80 5.44 -7.33 -11.55
N ALA A 81 5.36 -6.04 -11.22
CA ALA A 81 6.11 -5.00 -11.91
C ALA A 81 7.64 -5.19 -11.85
N ASP A 82 8.19 -5.50 -10.68
CA ASP A 82 9.64 -5.69 -10.53
C ASP A 82 10.13 -6.94 -11.25
N ILE A 83 9.40 -8.05 -11.13
CA ILE A 83 9.81 -9.30 -11.76
C ILE A 83 9.67 -9.25 -13.30
N ILE A 84 8.67 -8.54 -13.83
CA ILE A 84 8.53 -8.29 -15.26
C ILE A 84 9.69 -7.45 -15.76
N ARG A 85 10.04 -6.35 -15.08
CA ARG A 85 11.20 -5.53 -15.43
C ARG A 85 12.48 -6.36 -15.49
N LYS A 86 12.75 -7.14 -14.44
CA LYS A 86 13.91 -8.02 -14.40
C LYS A 86 13.91 -9.03 -15.53
N ALA A 87 12.78 -9.69 -15.79
CA ALA A 87 12.68 -10.70 -16.83
C ALA A 87 12.86 -10.17 -18.26
N VAL A 88 12.48 -8.90 -18.51
CA VAL A 88 12.48 -8.30 -19.85
C VAL A 88 13.71 -7.43 -20.11
N GLU A 89 14.23 -6.73 -19.08
CA GLU A 89 15.26 -5.71 -19.26
C GLU A 89 16.63 -6.10 -18.67
N GLU A 90 16.71 -7.05 -17.72
CA GLU A 90 17.97 -7.48 -17.14
C GLU A 90 18.64 -8.60 -17.96
N LYS A 91 19.89 -8.89 -17.64
CA LYS A 91 20.65 -9.95 -18.31
C LYS A 91 20.00 -11.32 -18.07
N VAL A 92 20.02 -12.15 -19.10
CA VAL A 92 19.59 -13.53 -19.02
C VAL A 92 20.41 -14.29 -17.95
N SER A 93 19.71 -14.96 -17.04
CA SER A 93 20.32 -15.69 -15.92
C SER A 93 19.45 -16.89 -15.52
N ASP A 94 20.11 -17.96 -15.03
CA ASP A 94 19.44 -19.13 -14.43
C ASP A 94 18.79 -18.79 -13.07
N THR A 95 19.26 -17.74 -12.37
CA THR A 95 18.60 -17.22 -11.17
C THR A 95 17.26 -16.57 -11.47
N LEU A 96 16.95 -16.33 -12.73
CA LEU A 96 15.71 -15.73 -13.22
C LEU A 96 15.24 -16.47 -14.47
N PRO A 97 14.61 -17.66 -14.34
CA PRO A 97 14.25 -18.49 -15.49
C PRO A 97 13.39 -17.80 -16.54
N ALA A 98 12.52 -16.85 -16.14
CA ALA A 98 11.73 -16.05 -17.10
C ALA A 98 12.62 -15.23 -18.04
N SER A 99 13.84 -14.88 -17.66
CA SER A 99 14.77 -14.12 -18.50
C SER A 99 15.19 -14.89 -19.76
N TYR A 100 15.15 -16.23 -19.72
CA TYR A 100 15.44 -17.04 -20.90
C TYR A 100 14.48 -16.74 -22.08
N LEU A 101 13.28 -16.26 -21.81
CA LEU A 101 12.32 -15.89 -22.85
C LEU A 101 12.86 -14.82 -23.79
N GLN A 102 13.83 -13.98 -23.34
CA GLN A 102 14.51 -13.01 -24.21
C GLN A 102 15.29 -13.68 -25.36
N MET A 103 15.66 -14.95 -25.21
CA MET A 103 16.40 -15.71 -26.23
C MET A 103 15.47 -16.40 -27.24
N HIS A 104 14.17 -16.39 -27.04
CA HIS A 104 13.22 -17.03 -27.93
C HIS A 104 12.76 -16.08 -29.03
N ASN A 105 12.68 -16.57 -30.28
CA ASN A 105 12.41 -15.74 -31.45
C ASN A 105 10.98 -15.18 -31.53
N ASN A 106 10.03 -15.71 -30.80
CA ASN A 106 8.62 -15.34 -30.91
C ASN A 106 7.91 -15.38 -29.53
N VAL A 107 8.17 -14.35 -28.72
CA VAL A 107 7.55 -14.15 -27.42
C VAL A 107 6.72 -12.88 -27.43
N ASN A 108 5.53 -12.96 -26.85
CA ASN A 108 4.69 -11.80 -26.57
C ASN A 108 4.48 -11.71 -25.06
N VAL A 109 4.85 -10.58 -24.48
CA VAL A 109 4.61 -10.26 -23.06
C VAL A 109 3.36 -9.40 -23.01
N CYS A 110 2.27 -9.96 -22.49
CA CYS A 110 0.97 -9.29 -22.36
C CYS A 110 0.77 -8.92 -20.88
N ILE A 111 0.80 -7.64 -20.60
CA ILE A 111 0.77 -7.09 -19.25
C ILE A 111 -0.15 -5.87 -19.18
N ASP A 112 -0.74 -5.61 -18.01
CA ASP A 112 -1.43 -4.35 -17.74
C ASP A 112 -0.45 -3.24 -17.35
N LEU A 113 -0.94 -2.00 -17.21
CA LEU A 113 -0.11 -0.85 -16.83
C LEU A 113 0.50 -1.01 -15.45
N SER A 114 -0.18 -1.69 -14.53
CA SER A 114 0.33 -1.93 -13.19
C SER A 114 1.52 -2.89 -13.20
N ALA A 115 1.45 -3.99 -13.95
CA ALA A 115 2.57 -4.91 -14.13
C ALA A 115 3.72 -4.29 -14.98
N ALA A 116 3.42 -3.29 -15.80
CA ALA A 116 4.41 -2.55 -16.60
C ALA A 116 5.08 -1.40 -15.83
N ALA A 117 4.60 -1.05 -14.63
CA ALA A 117 4.95 0.18 -13.94
C ALA A 117 6.46 0.40 -13.74
N HIS A 118 7.24 -0.66 -13.60
CA HIS A 118 8.70 -0.57 -13.40
C HIS A 118 9.52 -0.65 -14.71
N LEU A 119 8.91 -0.86 -15.86
CA LEU A 119 9.63 -0.88 -17.13
C LEU A 119 10.24 0.49 -17.44
N THR A 120 11.46 0.50 -17.97
CA THR A 120 12.17 1.72 -18.34
C THR A 120 11.35 2.59 -19.29
N ARG A 121 10.65 1.99 -20.24
CA ARG A 121 9.76 2.72 -21.17
C ARG A 121 8.58 3.42 -20.52
N ILE A 122 8.18 3.00 -19.31
CA ILE A 122 7.11 3.60 -18.53
C ILE A 122 7.66 4.64 -17.56
N GLN A 123 8.70 4.29 -16.80
CA GLN A 123 9.27 5.17 -15.78
C GLN A 123 10.17 6.26 -16.38
N ARG A 124 10.92 5.93 -17.43
CA ARG A 124 11.97 6.78 -18.01
C ARG A 124 11.93 6.72 -19.54
N PRO A 125 10.77 7.07 -20.15
CA PRO A 125 10.59 6.91 -21.60
C PRO A 125 11.64 7.65 -22.44
N TRP A 126 12.14 8.79 -21.96
CA TRP A 126 13.19 9.58 -22.62
C TRP A 126 14.51 8.82 -22.85
N LEU A 127 14.74 7.69 -22.15
CA LEU A 127 15.94 6.86 -22.33
C LEU A 127 15.82 5.88 -23.50
N VAL A 128 14.60 5.56 -23.94
CA VAL A 128 14.33 4.44 -24.88
C VAL A 128 13.44 4.82 -26.04
N THR A 129 12.76 5.98 -25.99
CA THR A 129 11.83 6.42 -27.04
C THR A 129 11.72 7.95 -27.04
N ASN A 130 11.20 8.51 -28.15
CA ASN A 130 10.75 9.90 -28.16
C ASN A 130 9.53 10.04 -27.24
N CYS A 131 9.46 11.12 -26.48
CA CYS A 131 8.37 11.37 -25.57
C CYS A 131 7.89 12.82 -25.70
N GLU A 132 6.61 13.05 -25.39
CA GLU A 132 6.06 14.41 -25.26
C GLU A 132 6.28 14.90 -23.83
N TRP A 133 7.05 15.98 -23.69
CA TRP A 133 7.40 16.55 -22.40
C TRP A 133 6.22 17.29 -21.77
N ASN A 134 5.77 16.81 -20.62
CA ASN A 134 4.84 17.48 -19.72
C ASN A 134 5.50 17.71 -18.36
N ASP A 135 4.88 18.51 -17.51
CA ASP A 135 5.46 18.89 -16.22
C ASP A 135 5.78 17.69 -15.33
N LYS A 136 4.96 16.65 -15.34
CA LYS A 136 5.20 15.42 -14.57
C LYS A 136 6.42 14.66 -15.09
N LEU A 137 6.54 14.52 -16.41
CA LEU A 137 7.65 13.81 -17.03
C LEU A 137 8.98 14.58 -16.85
N ILE A 138 8.95 15.91 -16.94
CA ILE A 138 10.12 16.75 -16.67
C ILE A 138 10.55 16.60 -15.22
N ARG A 139 9.62 16.64 -14.26
CA ARG A 139 9.92 16.41 -12.83
C ARG A 139 10.58 15.05 -12.63
N SER A 140 10.02 13.97 -13.18
CA SER A 140 10.57 12.63 -13.10
C SER A 140 11.99 12.55 -13.69
N ALA A 141 12.22 13.16 -14.85
CA ALA A 141 13.54 13.16 -15.49
C ALA A 141 14.61 13.89 -14.66
N ILE A 142 14.25 15.03 -14.06
CA ILE A 142 15.19 15.81 -13.25
C ILE A 142 15.49 15.15 -11.91
N VAL A 143 14.47 14.61 -11.24
CA VAL A 143 14.65 13.81 -10.02
C VAL A 143 15.58 12.61 -10.30
N TRP A 144 15.29 11.85 -11.36
CA TRP A 144 16.16 10.75 -11.79
C TRP A 144 17.60 11.20 -12.07
N LEU A 145 17.79 12.33 -12.77
CA LEU A 145 19.13 12.84 -13.08
C LEU A 145 19.90 13.21 -11.80
N CYS A 146 19.24 13.88 -10.85
CA CYS A 146 19.80 14.22 -9.55
C CYS A 146 20.28 13.00 -8.79
N LEU A 147 19.43 12.00 -8.66
CA LEU A 147 19.74 10.77 -7.92
C LEU A 147 20.85 9.98 -8.62
N ARG A 148 20.81 9.90 -9.96
CA ARG A 148 21.84 9.22 -10.76
C ARG A 148 23.22 9.85 -10.60
N LEU A 149 23.30 11.18 -10.56
CA LEU A 149 24.57 11.92 -10.47
C LEU A 149 24.94 12.26 -9.03
N ASN A 150 24.07 11.97 -8.07
CA ASN A 150 24.19 12.43 -6.68
C ASN A 150 24.47 13.95 -6.60
N LYS A 151 23.65 14.72 -7.33
CA LYS A 151 23.78 16.16 -7.46
C LYS A 151 22.44 16.84 -7.15
N PRO A 152 22.40 17.87 -6.28
CA PRO A 152 21.18 18.65 -6.04
C PRO A 152 20.66 19.31 -7.32
N ILE A 153 19.35 19.51 -7.41
CA ILE A 153 18.67 20.07 -8.60
C ILE A 153 19.35 21.37 -9.07
N LEU A 154 19.56 22.34 -8.19
CA LEU A 154 20.13 23.64 -8.55
C LEU A 154 21.62 23.60 -8.95
N LYS A 155 22.28 22.43 -8.83
CA LYS A 155 23.68 22.21 -9.24
C LYS A 155 23.81 21.45 -10.56
N LEU A 156 22.71 21.01 -11.15
CA LEU A 156 22.74 20.39 -12.48
C LEU A 156 23.09 21.41 -13.54
N THR A 157 23.90 21.01 -14.52
CA THR A 157 24.45 21.85 -15.59
C THR A 157 23.91 21.39 -16.96
N ASN A 158 24.07 22.22 -17.99
CA ASN A 158 23.77 21.83 -19.38
C ASN A 158 24.54 20.57 -19.81
N LYS A 159 25.77 20.40 -19.31
CA LYS A 159 26.58 19.20 -19.56
C LYS A 159 25.92 17.96 -19.00
N ASP A 160 25.44 18.03 -17.75
CA ASP A 160 24.75 16.90 -17.10
C ASP A 160 23.51 16.46 -17.91
N TYR A 161 22.74 17.40 -18.45
CA TYR A 161 21.59 17.12 -19.32
C TYR A 161 22.01 16.45 -20.62
N ASN A 162 23.01 17.03 -21.32
CA ASN A 162 23.47 16.52 -22.61
C ASN A 162 24.03 15.09 -22.51
N GLU A 163 24.80 14.79 -21.46
CA GLU A 163 25.42 13.48 -21.27
C GLU A 163 24.42 12.40 -20.82
N ASN A 164 23.21 12.80 -20.41
CA ASN A 164 22.19 11.88 -19.91
C ASN A 164 20.88 11.84 -20.73
N GLY A 165 20.94 12.28 -21.99
CA GLY A 165 19.82 12.15 -22.93
C GLY A 165 18.69 13.17 -22.76
N LEU A 166 18.95 14.28 -22.05
CA LEU A 166 17.96 15.33 -21.77
C LEU A 166 18.22 16.64 -22.56
N SER A 167 18.98 16.57 -23.66
CA SER A 167 19.31 17.74 -24.50
C SER A 167 18.08 18.45 -25.06
N GLU A 168 16.98 17.72 -25.29
CA GLU A 168 15.73 18.28 -25.78
C GLU A 168 15.13 19.28 -24.80
N LEU A 169 15.24 19.03 -23.50
CA LEU A 169 14.81 19.98 -22.48
C LEU A 169 15.58 21.30 -22.53
N LEU A 170 16.87 21.25 -22.89
CA LEU A 170 17.65 22.48 -23.08
C LEU A 170 17.17 23.27 -24.30
N ALA A 171 16.76 22.60 -25.37
CA ALA A 171 16.19 23.24 -26.53
C ALA A 171 14.82 23.89 -26.22
N LEU A 172 13.99 23.23 -25.43
CA LEU A 172 12.65 23.71 -25.06
C LEU A 172 12.68 24.86 -24.04
N TYR A 173 13.60 24.81 -23.06
CA TYR A 173 13.65 25.75 -21.94
C TYR A 173 14.86 26.70 -21.96
N GLY A 174 15.73 26.57 -22.92
CA GLY A 174 16.90 27.42 -23.13
C GLY A 174 18.12 27.07 -22.27
N SER A 175 17.95 26.54 -21.07
CA SER A 175 19.06 26.13 -20.20
C SER A 175 18.64 25.17 -19.09
N ALA A 176 19.58 24.39 -18.57
CA ALA A 176 19.38 23.59 -17.37
C ALA A 176 18.93 24.45 -16.18
N TYR A 177 19.47 25.66 -16.05
CA TYR A 177 19.12 26.59 -14.98
C TYR A 177 17.61 26.87 -14.92
N ASN A 178 16.98 27.12 -16.04
CA ASN A 178 15.53 27.41 -16.11
C ASN A 178 14.71 26.19 -15.69
N VAL A 179 15.08 24.99 -16.15
CA VAL A 179 14.40 23.74 -15.76
C VAL A 179 14.61 23.47 -14.30
N ASN A 180 15.85 23.61 -13.80
CA ASN A 180 16.19 23.38 -12.41
C ASN A 180 15.35 24.25 -11.46
N ILE A 181 15.22 25.56 -11.73
CA ILE A 181 14.41 26.47 -10.90
C ILE A 181 12.95 26.03 -10.92
N LYS A 182 12.40 25.72 -12.10
CA LYS A 182 11.01 25.27 -12.22
C LYS A 182 10.77 24.04 -11.33
N ILE A 183 11.59 23.00 -11.46
CA ILE A 183 11.40 21.74 -10.72
C ILE A 183 11.71 21.89 -9.23
N PHE A 184 12.72 22.69 -8.87
CA PHE A 184 13.01 22.98 -7.47
C PHE A 184 11.82 23.65 -6.78
N ASN A 185 11.25 24.69 -7.39
CA ASN A 185 10.08 25.38 -6.86
C ASN A 185 8.86 24.46 -6.79
N ASP A 186 8.64 23.63 -7.80
CA ASP A 186 7.53 22.70 -7.84
C ASP A 186 7.60 21.69 -6.68
N LEU A 187 8.77 21.09 -6.43
CA LEU A 187 8.99 20.20 -5.28
C LEU A 187 8.92 20.95 -3.94
N GLN A 188 9.46 22.18 -3.87
CA GLN A 188 9.39 22.98 -2.64
C GLN A 188 7.94 23.27 -2.25
N HIS A 189 7.06 23.54 -3.20
CA HIS A 189 5.65 23.79 -2.96
C HIS A 189 4.85 22.55 -2.53
N THR A 190 5.42 21.34 -2.66
CA THR A 190 4.79 20.15 -2.07
C THR A 190 4.92 20.12 -0.55
N ILE A 191 5.97 20.73 0.01
CA ILE A 191 6.26 20.69 1.45
C ILE A 191 5.30 21.61 2.19
N THR A 192 4.63 21.09 3.20
CA THR A 192 3.73 21.89 4.04
C THR A 192 3.73 21.44 5.50
N GLY A 193 3.81 22.40 6.42
CA GLY A 193 3.52 22.20 7.84
C GLY A 193 2.03 22.34 8.18
N TRP A 194 1.18 22.64 7.18
CA TRP A 194 -0.25 22.90 7.36
C TRP A 194 -1.09 22.05 6.39
N PRO A 195 -1.19 20.73 6.61
CA PRO A 195 -1.89 19.84 5.69
C PRO A 195 -3.39 20.15 5.55
N GLY A 196 -4.02 20.68 6.57
CA GLY A 196 -5.42 21.16 6.53
C GLY A 196 -5.58 22.62 6.15
N GLY A 197 -4.48 23.33 5.88
CA GLY A 197 -4.49 24.77 5.61
C GLY A 197 -4.27 25.63 6.85
N LYS A 198 -3.88 26.87 6.62
CA LYS A 198 -3.57 27.86 7.65
C LYS A 198 -4.63 28.99 7.65
N PRO A 199 -5.13 29.41 8.81
CA PRO A 199 -6.08 30.50 8.87
C PRO A 199 -5.47 31.77 8.29
N ASN A 200 -6.26 32.46 7.46
CA ASN A 200 -5.88 33.72 6.82
C ASN A 200 -4.61 33.68 5.94
N ALA A 201 -4.22 32.48 5.48
CA ALA A 201 -3.12 32.38 4.54
C ALA A 201 -3.60 32.75 3.13
N ASP A 202 -2.79 33.56 2.44
CA ASP A 202 -2.88 33.72 0.99
C ASP A 202 -1.88 32.73 0.38
N ASP A 203 -2.39 31.58 -0.05
CA ASP A 203 -1.57 30.56 -0.72
C ASP A 203 -1.85 30.60 -2.21
N THR A 204 -1.01 31.32 -2.94
CA THR A 204 -1.13 31.50 -4.40
C THR A 204 -1.01 30.16 -5.16
N TYR A 205 -0.29 29.18 -4.59
CA TYR A 205 -0.06 27.88 -5.24
C TYR A 205 -1.06 26.81 -4.80
N ARG A 206 -1.64 26.99 -3.61
CA ARG A 206 -2.56 26.03 -3.00
C ARG A 206 -3.71 26.77 -2.32
N PRO A 207 -4.53 27.52 -3.07
CA PRO A 207 -5.59 28.37 -2.51
C PRO A 207 -6.62 27.58 -1.68
N GLU A 208 -6.84 26.31 -2.01
CA GLU A 208 -7.69 25.41 -1.27
C GLU A 208 -7.21 25.11 0.16
N ARG A 209 -5.95 25.42 0.48
CA ARG A 209 -5.41 25.27 1.84
C ARG A 209 -5.85 26.39 2.77
N ALA A 210 -6.16 27.57 2.25
CA ALA A 210 -6.58 28.72 3.05
C ALA A 210 -8.04 28.59 3.52
N LYS A 211 -8.92 28.08 2.67
CA LYS A 211 -10.38 28.00 2.92
C LYS A 211 -10.95 26.65 2.47
N PRO A 212 -12.01 26.16 3.14
CA PRO A 212 -12.54 26.62 4.43
C PRO A 212 -11.59 26.30 5.58
N PHE A 213 -11.68 27.06 6.68
CA PHE A 213 -10.93 26.80 7.89
C PHE A 213 -11.85 27.02 9.13
N PRO A 214 -11.90 26.10 10.12
CA PRO A 214 -11.28 24.76 10.12
C PRO A 214 -11.92 23.83 9.07
N LYS A 215 -11.17 22.81 8.66
CA LYS A 215 -11.67 21.77 7.75
C LYS A 215 -12.30 20.61 8.51
N ARG A 216 -13.33 20.01 7.93
CA ARG A 216 -13.80 18.67 8.29
C ARG A 216 -12.98 17.66 7.48
N VAL A 217 -12.39 16.70 8.18
CA VAL A 217 -11.46 15.71 7.60
C VAL A 217 -11.96 14.31 7.93
N VAL A 218 -12.01 13.43 6.94
CA VAL A 218 -12.27 12.00 7.15
C VAL A 218 -11.03 11.22 6.72
N VAL A 219 -10.50 10.41 7.63
CA VAL A 219 -9.41 9.47 7.36
C VAL A 219 -10.01 8.08 7.34
N PHE A 220 -10.05 7.46 6.15
CA PHE A 220 -10.44 6.07 5.99
C PHE A 220 -9.24 5.18 6.26
N SER A 221 -9.39 4.24 7.18
CA SER A 221 -8.40 3.26 7.58
C SER A 221 -8.91 1.87 7.21
N PRO A 222 -8.34 1.16 6.23
CA PRO A 222 -8.78 -0.20 5.87
C PRO A 222 -8.86 -1.13 7.07
N HIS A 223 -7.82 -1.17 7.89
CA HIS A 223 -7.80 -1.87 9.17
C HIS A 223 -7.57 -0.89 10.33
N PRO A 224 -7.91 -1.28 11.58
CA PRO A 224 -7.61 -0.45 12.75
C PRO A 224 -6.10 -0.41 13.03
N ASP A 225 -5.38 0.55 12.45
CA ASP A 225 -3.96 0.92 12.59
C ASP A 225 -3.38 1.59 11.34
N ASP A 226 -3.97 1.36 10.16
CA ASP A 226 -3.45 1.91 8.90
C ASP A 226 -3.40 3.46 8.91
N ASP A 227 -4.34 4.12 9.59
CA ASP A 227 -4.37 5.56 9.78
C ASP A 227 -3.09 6.09 10.45
N VAL A 228 -2.66 5.47 11.54
CA VAL A 228 -1.47 5.92 12.30
C VAL A 228 -0.17 5.40 11.71
N ILE A 229 -0.15 4.20 11.13
CA ILE A 229 1.02 3.67 10.42
C ILE A 229 1.36 4.56 9.21
N SER A 230 0.35 4.94 8.46
CA SER A 230 0.51 5.65 7.19
C SER A 230 0.65 7.14 7.36
N MET A 231 -0.20 7.76 8.20
CA MET A 231 -0.29 9.21 8.32
C MET A 231 -0.46 9.73 9.76
N GLY A 232 0.01 8.98 10.75
CA GLY A 232 -0.18 9.30 12.17
C GLY A 232 0.38 10.66 12.60
N GLY A 233 1.47 11.11 11.99
CA GLY A 233 2.02 12.44 12.22
C GLY A 233 1.13 13.54 11.64
N THR A 234 0.67 13.38 10.40
CA THR A 234 -0.27 14.30 9.74
C THR A 234 -1.62 14.31 10.45
N LEU A 235 -2.14 13.14 10.83
CA LEU A 235 -3.37 13.00 11.60
C LEU A 235 -3.35 13.84 12.88
N ARG A 236 -2.29 13.67 13.69
CA ARG A 236 -2.10 14.42 14.94
C ARG A 236 -1.98 15.92 14.68
N ARG A 237 -1.23 16.32 13.65
CA ARG A 237 -1.06 17.72 13.27
C ARG A 237 -2.37 18.39 12.86
N LEU A 238 -3.21 17.70 12.09
CA LEU A 238 -4.55 18.18 11.73
C LEU A 238 -5.39 18.47 12.99
N VAL A 239 -5.38 17.57 13.98
CA VAL A 239 -6.09 17.77 15.24
C VAL A 239 -5.51 18.97 16.01
N GLN A 240 -4.19 19.05 16.15
CA GLN A 240 -3.52 20.16 16.86
C GLN A 240 -3.75 21.53 16.21
N GLN A 241 -3.97 21.56 14.90
CA GLN A 241 -4.30 22.76 14.15
C GLN A 241 -5.79 23.14 14.19
N GLY A 242 -6.60 22.37 14.94
CA GLY A 242 -7.99 22.69 15.20
C GLY A 242 -8.98 22.22 14.13
N HIS A 243 -8.56 21.33 13.23
CA HIS A 243 -9.47 20.73 12.27
C HIS A 243 -10.39 19.68 12.93
N GLU A 244 -11.57 19.50 12.34
CA GLU A 244 -12.52 18.48 12.74
C GLU A 244 -12.16 17.15 12.07
N VAL A 245 -11.47 16.26 12.82
CA VAL A 245 -10.94 15.02 12.26
C VAL A 245 -11.79 13.83 12.69
N HIS A 246 -12.26 13.06 11.71
CA HIS A 246 -12.96 11.80 11.86
C HIS A 246 -12.06 10.68 11.35
N VAL A 247 -12.01 9.54 12.07
CA VAL A 247 -11.34 8.32 11.61
C VAL A 247 -12.39 7.25 11.39
N ALA A 248 -12.37 6.65 10.20
CA ALA A 248 -13.33 5.64 9.77
C ALA A 248 -12.60 4.31 9.48
N TYR A 249 -12.67 3.38 10.40
CA TYR A 249 -12.15 2.03 10.27
C TYR A 249 -13.11 1.20 9.43
N GLN A 250 -12.65 0.78 8.25
CA GLN A 250 -13.51 0.17 7.23
C GLN A 250 -13.79 -1.30 7.51
N THR A 251 -12.83 -2.02 8.10
CA THR A 251 -12.98 -3.43 8.49
C THR A 251 -12.63 -3.64 9.97
N SER A 252 -13.06 -4.76 10.53
CA SER A 252 -12.74 -5.11 11.92
C SER A 252 -11.26 -5.50 12.12
N GLY A 253 -10.56 -5.95 11.06
CA GLY A 253 -9.21 -6.47 11.13
C GLY A 253 -9.07 -7.73 12.01
N ASN A 254 -10.17 -8.42 12.29
CA ASN A 254 -10.24 -9.54 13.25
C ASN A 254 -9.36 -10.73 12.89
N ILE A 255 -9.14 -10.99 11.60
CA ILE A 255 -8.34 -12.12 11.11
C ILE A 255 -6.87 -12.00 11.54
N ALA A 256 -6.37 -10.78 11.74
CA ALA A 256 -4.97 -10.51 12.08
C ALA A 256 -4.66 -10.57 13.60
N VAL A 257 -5.62 -10.96 14.43
CA VAL A 257 -5.42 -11.08 15.89
C VAL A 257 -5.10 -12.53 16.26
N GLY A 258 -4.02 -12.74 17.01
CA GLY A 258 -3.62 -14.04 17.50
C GLY A 258 -4.57 -14.61 18.56
N ASP A 259 -4.62 -15.94 18.68
CA ASP A 259 -5.46 -16.62 19.68
C ASP A 259 -5.00 -16.34 21.11
N GLU A 260 -3.70 -16.07 21.31
CA GLU A 260 -3.15 -15.70 22.64
C GLU A 260 -3.72 -14.38 23.14
N GLU A 261 -3.95 -13.41 22.25
CA GLU A 261 -4.62 -12.14 22.61
C GLU A 261 -6.06 -12.42 23.11
N VAL A 262 -6.79 -13.30 22.43
CA VAL A 262 -8.12 -13.71 22.88
C VAL A 262 -8.05 -14.33 24.29
N ARG A 263 -7.08 -15.26 24.53
CA ARG A 263 -6.87 -15.86 25.87
C ARG A 263 -6.59 -14.80 26.93
N ARG A 264 -5.70 -13.85 26.64
CA ARG A 264 -5.32 -12.76 27.55
C ARG A 264 -6.53 -11.90 27.92
N PHE A 265 -7.33 -11.47 26.99
CA PHE A 265 -8.52 -10.68 27.26
C PHE A 265 -9.61 -11.48 27.97
N MET A 266 -9.80 -12.75 27.62
CA MET A 266 -10.77 -13.59 28.31
C MET A 266 -10.36 -13.86 29.78
N HIS A 267 -9.08 -14.04 30.07
CA HIS A 267 -8.59 -14.12 31.45
C HIS A 267 -8.86 -12.85 32.23
N PHE A 268 -8.64 -11.69 31.59
CA PHE A 268 -8.94 -10.40 32.22
C PHE A 268 -10.45 -10.25 32.53
N ILE A 269 -11.33 -10.52 31.57
CA ILE A 269 -12.78 -10.44 31.73
C ILE A 269 -13.24 -11.36 32.84
N ASN A 270 -12.76 -12.61 32.87
CA ASN A 270 -13.12 -13.56 33.92
C ASN A 270 -12.65 -13.09 35.30
N GLY A 271 -11.41 -12.59 35.41
CA GLY A 271 -10.87 -12.00 36.66
C GLY A 271 -11.68 -10.78 37.12
N PHE A 272 -12.04 -9.89 36.18
CA PHE A 272 -12.88 -8.72 36.45
C PHE A 272 -14.26 -9.15 37.00
N ASN A 273 -14.90 -10.10 36.34
CA ASN A 273 -16.19 -10.63 36.79
C ASN A 273 -16.12 -11.26 38.20
N GLN A 274 -15.04 -12.02 38.47
CA GLN A 274 -14.84 -12.59 39.81
C GLN A 274 -14.66 -11.52 40.90
N LEU A 275 -13.93 -10.45 40.57
CA LEU A 275 -13.58 -9.39 41.53
C LEU A 275 -14.77 -8.47 41.84
N PHE A 276 -15.53 -8.07 40.83
CA PHE A 276 -16.53 -7.00 40.93
C PHE A 276 -17.98 -7.51 40.99
N ASP A 277 -18.28 -8.69 40.45
CA ASP A 277 -19.63 -9.26 40.42
C ASP A 277 -19.77 -10.57 41.23
N GLY A 278 -18.73 -10.95 41.99
CA GLY A 278 -18.71 -12.16 42.80
C GLY A 278 -18.96 -13.44 42.00
N ASN A 279 -18.66 -13.41 40.71
CA ASN A 279 -18.90 -14.51 39.75
C ASN A 279 -20.40 -14.83 39.54
N ASN A 280 -21.29 -13.89 39.75
CA ASN A 280 -22.76 -14.07 39.63
C ASN A 280 -23.23 -14.08 38.17
N ASN A 281 -22.43 -13.49 37.22
CA ASN A 281 -22.81 -13.47 35.82
C ASN A 281 -22.49 -14.82 35.13
N GLU A 282 -23.50 -15.70 35.15
CA GLU A 282 -23.37 -17.02 34.51
C GLU A 282 -23.13 -16.96 33.01
N VAL A 283 -23.61 -15.94 32.31
CA VAL A 283 -23.41 -15.77 30.88
C VAL A 283 -21.91 -15.58 30.57
N ILE A 284 -21.23 -14.68 31.31
CA ILE A 284 -19.80 -14.45 31.15
C ILE A 284 -19.00 -15.70 31.47
N ARG A 285 -19.34 -16.38 32.58
CA ARG A 285 -18.64 -17.61 32.99
C ARG A 285 -18.79 -18.74 31.97
N ASN A 286 -19.99 -18.96 31.47
CA ASN A 286 -20.26 -19.99 30.46
C ASN A 286 -19.54 -19.68 29.16
N LYS A 287 -19.60 -18.42 28.72
CA LYS A 287 -18.89 -17.98 27.51
C LYS A 287 -17.37 -18.08 27.64
N TYR A 288 -16.81 -17.76 28.80
CA TYR A 288 -15.38 -17.97 29.08
C TYR A 288 -14.99 -19.44 28.94
N THR A 289 -15.79 -20.37 29.52
CA THR A 289 -15.52 -21.81 29.44
C THR A 289 -15.61 -22.33 28.00
N GLU A 290 -16.64 -21.93 27.27
CA GLU A 290 -16.85 -22.32 25.86
C GLU A 290 -15.67 -21.86 24.98
N ILE A 291 -15.24 -20.62 25.11
CA ILE A 291 -14.11 -20.05 24.35
C ILE A 291 -12.80 -20.74 24.71
N LYS A 292 -12.57 -20.98 26.00
CA LYS A 292 -11.38 -21.69 26.48
C LYS A 292 -11.29 -23.11 25.92
N GLU A 293 -12.42 -23.86 25.92
CA GLU A 293 -12.49 -25.20 25.34
C GLU A 293 -12.30 -25.19 23.83
N PHE A 294 -12.90 -24.24 23.12
CA PHE A 294 -12.71 -24.09 21.67
C PHE A 294 -11.23 -23.88 21.34
N LEU A 295 -10.57 -22.90 21.99
CA LEU A 295 -9.18 -22.59 21.74
C LEU A 295 -8.20 -23.70 22.17
N ALA A 296 -8.57 -24.53 23.16
CA ALA A 296 -7.77 -25.67 23.58
C ALA A 296 -7.81 -26.83 22.58
N ASN A 297 -8.90 -26.97 21.84
CA ASN A 297 -9.11 -28.04 20.86
C ASN A 297 -8.82 -27.60 19.42
N LYS A 298 -8.59 -26.30 19.17
CA LYS A 298 -8.31 -25.75 17.86
C LYS A 298 -6.96 -26.25 17.35
N LYS A 299 -6.95 -26.73 16.12
CA LYS A 299 -5.73 -27.18 15.42
C LYS A 299 -5.22 -26.07 14.48
N GLU A 300 -3.97 -26.18 14.10
CA GLU A 300 -3.40 -25.31 13.08
C GLU A 300 -4.20 -25.43 11.76
N GLY A 301 -4.65 -24.28 11.22
CA GLY A 301 -5.51 -24.22 10.03
C GLY A 301 -7.02 -24.26 10.31
N ASP A 302 -7.45 -24.53 11.55
CA ASP A 302 -8.87 -24.47 11.89
C ASP A 302 -9.38 -23.02 11.88
N MET A 303 -10.58 -22.83 11.34
CA MET A 303 -11.24 -21.51 11.28
C MET A 303 -11.74 -21.09 12.66
N ASP A 304 -11.67 -19.79 12.94
CA ASP A 304 -12.28 -19.20 14.11
C ASP A 304 -13.81 -19.26 14.02
N ASN A 305 -14.45 -19.53 15.15
CA ASN A 305 -15.89 -19.38 15.25
C ASN A 305 -16.28 -17.91 15.37
N ARG A 306 -17.58 -17.61 15.24
CA ARG A 306 -18.11 -16.24 15.28
C ARG A 306 -17.76 -15.49 16.57
N ASP A 307 -17.77 -16.17 17.71
CA ASP A 307 -17.45 -15.55 19.00
C ASP A 307 -16.00 -15.11 19.07
N ILE A 308 -15.07 -15.97 18.63
CA ILE A 308 -13.63 -15.65 18.55
C ILE A 308 -13.40 -14.47 17.63
N LEU A 309 -13.96 -14.46 16.41
CA LEU A 309 -13.86 -13.34 15.48
C LEU A 309 -14.43 -12.05 16.07
N THR A 310 -15.54 -12.13 16.79
CA THR A 310 -16.13 -10.97 17.47
C THR A 310 -15.20 -10.42 18.55
N ILE A 311 -14.59 -11.27 19.38
CA ILE A 311 -13.64 -10.85 20.41
C ILE A 311 -12.40 -10.24 19.76
N LYS A 312 -11.85 -10.85 18.72
CA LYS A 312 -10.72 -10.31 17.96
C LYS A 312 -11.04 -8.91 17.41
N GLY A 313 -12.23 -8.72 16.85
CA GLY A 313 -12.70 -7.41 16.41
C GLY A 313 -12.86 -6.40 17.55
N LEU A 314 -13.35 -6.83 18.73
CA LEU A 314 -13.46 -5.95 19.92
C LEU A 314 -12.08 -5.51 20.44
N ILE A 315 -11.07 -6.39 20.39
CA ILE A 315 -9.69 -6.06 20.75
C ILE A 315 -9.18 -4.93 19.85
N ARG A 316 -9.28 -5.09 18.53
CA ARG A 316 -8.86 -4.09 17.55
C ARG A 316 -9.60 -2.75 17.74
N ARG A 317 -10.91 -2.79 18.00
CA ARG A 317 -11.71 -1.59 18.31
C ARG A 317 -11.25 -0.87 19.58
N GLY A 318 -10.90 -1.62 20.62
CA GLY A 318 -10.35 -1.08 21.86
C GLY A 318 -9.04 -0.34 21.64
N GLU A 319 -8.15 -0.94 20.85
CA GLU A 319 -6.87 -0.37 20.44
C GLU A 319 -7.05 0.91 19.61
N ALA A 320 -7.93 0.87 18.61
CA ALA A 320 -8.27 2.01 17.76
C ALA A 320 -8.83 3.20 18.57
N ARG A 321 -9.75 2.94 19.52
CA ARG A 321 -10.26 3.97 20.42
C ARG A 321 -9.15 4.58 21.30
N THR A 322 -8.23 3.74 21.76
CA THR A 322 -7.08 4.19 22.56
C THR A 322 -6.14 5.06 21.72
N SER A 323 -5.89 4.69 20.48
CA SER A 323 -5.11 5.46 19.51
C SER A 323 -5.79 6.81 19.20
N CYS A 324 -7.09 6.82 18.90
CA CYS A 324 -7.86 8.06 18.70
C CYS A 324 -7.77 8.99 19.92
N THR A 325 -7.99 8.46 21.14
CA THR A 325 -7.90 9.24 22.38
C THR A 325 -6.50 9.81 22.59
N PHE A 326 -5.46 9.02 22.33
CA PHE A 326 -4.07 9.46 22.41
C PHE A 326 -3.79 10.63 21.44
N ASN A 327 -4.37 10.59 20.25
CA ASN A 327 -4.27 11.66 19.26
C ASN A 327 -5.29 12.80 19.48
N GLN A 328 -5.99 12.82 20.61
CA GLN A 328 -6.99 13.83 21.00
C GLN A 328 -8.21 13.89 20.07
N ILE A 329 -8.54 12.78 19.42
CA ILE A 329 -9.75 12.63 18.61
C ILE A 329 -10.88 12.12 19.52
N PRO A 330 -12.01 12.85 19.62
CA PRO A 330 -13.16 12.41 20.40
C PRO A 330 -13.72 11.08 19.90
N LEU A 331 -14.13 10.19 20.81
CA LEU A 331 -14.67 8.88 20.43
C LEU A 331 -15.93 8.96 19.58
N SER A 332 -16.65 10.08 19.63
CA SER A 332 -17.79 10.36 18.72
C SER A 332 -17.38 10.54 17.27
N ARG A 333 -16.10 10.75 17.00
CA ARG A 333 -15.52 10.87 15.65
C ARG A 333 -14.68 9.65 15.24
N CYS A 334 -14.79 8.57 16.02
CA CYS A 334 -14.16 7.28 15.75
C CYS A 334 -15.24 6.32 15.25
N HIS A 335 -15.27 6.07 13.94
CA HIS A 335 -16.30 5.30 13.27
C HIS A 335 -15.78 3.88 12.95
N PHE A 336 -16.64 2.88 13.16
CA PHE A 336 -16.40 1.48 12.79
C PHE A 336 -17.45 1.08 11.76
N LEU A 337 -17.03 0.91 10.50
CA LEU A 337 -17.93 0.71 9.39
C LEU A 337 -18.31 -0.76 9.20
N ASP A 338 -17.42 -1.68 9.56
CA ASP A 338 -17.61 -3.14 9.44
C ASP A 338 -18.16 -3.54 8.06
N LEU A 339 -17.47 -3.14 7.01
CA LEU A 339 -17.93 -3.35 5.65
C LEU A 339 -18.21 -4.83 5.37
N PRO A 340 -19.42 -5.18 4.89
CA PRO A 340 -19.88 -6.57 4.70
C PRO A 340 -18.97 -7.44 3.82
N PHE A 341 -18.25 -6.84 2.86
CA PHE A 341 -17.33 -7.58 2.01
C PHE A 341 -16.24 -8.31 2.80
N TYR A 342 -15.82 -7.73 3.94
CA TYR A 342 -14.77 -8.28 4.81
C TYR A 342 -15.32 -9.19 5.90
N GLU A 343 -16.50 -8.86 6.45
CA GLU A 343 -17.10 -9.51 7.64
C GLU A 343 -17.78 -10.84 7.30
N THR A 344 -17.14 -11.65 6.46
CA THR A 344 -17.69 -12.94 5.98
C THR A 344 -17.61 -14.06 7.00
N GLY A 345 -16.81 -13.90 8.05
CA GLY A 345 -16.45 -14.97 8.99
C GLY A 345 -15.48 -16.01 8.41
N LYS A 346 -14.90 -15.73 7.23
CA LYS A 346 -13.93 -16.57 6.52
C LYS A 346 -12.70 -15.75 6.15
N ILE A 347 -11.62 -16.41 5.81
CA ILE A 347 -10.44 -15.74 5.24
C ILE A 347 -10.77 -15.15 3.86
N GLU A 348 -11.61 -15.84 3.10
CA GLU A 348 -12.10 -15.41 1.80
C GLU A 348 -13.09 -14.26 1.96
N LYS A 349 -12.88 -13.18 1.22
CA LYS A 349 -13.68 -11.96 1.23
C LYS A 349 -14.61 -11.93 0.05
N ASN A 350 -15.77 -11.30 0.23
CA ASN A 350 -16.70 -11.09 -0.86
C ASN A 350 -16.23 -9.95 -1.79
N PRO A 351 -16.70 -9.91 -3.04
CA PRO A 351 -16.62 -8.69 -3.83
C PRO A 351 -17.34 -7.53 -3.16
N ILE A 352 -16.90 -6.30 -3.46
CA ILE A 352 -17.60 -5.09 -3.02
C ILE A 352 -19.06 -5.10 -3.50
N SER A 353 -19.96 -4.61 -2.68
CA SER A 353 -21.40 -4.57 -2.92
C SER A 353 -21.99 -3.18 -2.68
N GLU A 354 -23.22 -2.95 -3.12
CA GLU A 354 -23.96 -1.71 -2.83
C GLU A 354 -24.10 -1.45 -1.32
N ALA A 355 -24.19 -2.50 -0.51
CA ALA A 355 -24.26 -2.35 0.94
C ALA A 355 -22.99 -1.73 1.54
N ASP A 356 -21.82 -2.08 1.02
CA ASP A 356 -20.55 -1.51 1.43
C ASP A 356 -20.48 -0.02 1.05
N ILE A 357 -20.89 0.32 -0.17
CA ILE A 357 -20.91 1.68 -0.70
C ILE A 357 -21.87 2.56 0.10
N GLU A 358 -23.08 2.08 0.43
CA GLU A 358 -24.09 2.86 1.16
C GLU A 358 -23.64 3.18 2.59
N ILE A 359 -22.88 2.29 3.25
CA ILE A 359 -22.31 2.56 4.57
C ILE A 359 -21.31 3.73 4.48
N VAL A 360 -20.46 3.75 3.47
CA VAL A 360 -19.50 4.85 3.25
C VAL A 360 -20.23 6.15 2.88
N LEU A 361 -21.21 6.08 1.98
CA LEU A 361 -22.07 7.21 1.59
C LEU A 361 -22.74 7.87 2.79
N LYS A 362 -23.27 7.08 3.71
CA LYS A 362 -23.91 7.60 4.91
C LYS A 362 -22.96 8.47 5.73
N LEU A 363 -21.73 7.99 5.95
CA LEU A 363 -20.72 8.76 6.68
C LEU A 363 -20.33 10.04 5.93
N LEU A 364 -20.10 9.94 4.61
CA LEU A 364 -19.75 11.11 3.81
C LEU A 364 -20.83 12.18 3.79
N ARG A 365 -22.12 11.79 3.72
CA ARG A 365 -23.26 12.70 3.79
C ARG A 365 -23.41 13.35 5.16
N GLU A 366 -23.11 12.62 6.23
CA GLU A 366 -23.14 13.12 7.61
C GLU A 366 -22.06 14.15 7.85
N VAL A 367 -20.81 13.86 7.44
CA VAL A 367 -19.65 14.71 7.71
C VAL A 367 -19.47 15.82 6.67
N GLN A 368 -19.77 15.57 5.39
CA GLN A 368 -19.48 16.47 4.26
C GLN A 368 -18.05 17.01 4.31
N PRO A 369 -17.03 16.13 4.18
CA PRO A 369 -15.65 16.48 4.43
C PRO A 369 -15.09 17.45 3.38
N HIS A 370 -14.15 18.30 3.80
CA HIS A 370 -13.32 19.13 2.92
C HIS A 370 -12.04 18.40 2.51
N GLN A 371 -11.64 17.38 3.29
CA GLN A 371 -10.54 16.50 2.95
C GLN A 371 -10.90 15.05 3.30
N ILE A 372 -10.61 14.17 2.37
CA ILE A 372 -10.71 12.71 2.54
C ILE A 372 -9.30 12.15 2.39
N TYR A 373 -8.88 11.28 3.30
CA TYR A 373 -7.65 10.53 3.19
C TYR A 373 -7.98 9.04 3.04
N VAL A 374 -7.39 8.40 2.03
CA VAL A 374 -7.62 6.98 1.71
C VAL A 374 -6.30 6.25 1.48
N ALA A 375 -6.30 4.94 1.61
CA ALA A 375 -5.16 4.11 1.25
C ALA A 375 -4.94 4.13 -0.27
N GLY A 376 -3.76 4.56 -0.71
CA GLY A 376 -3.31 4.48 -2.10
C GLY A 376 -2.39 3.28 -2.35
N ASP A 377 -2.27 2.38 -1.39
CA ASP A 377 -1.48 1.16 -1.48
C ASP A 377 -2.30 0.06 -2.18
N LEU A 378 -2.28 0.10 -3.51
CA LEU A 378 -3.00 -0.86 -4.35
C LEU A 378 -2.22 -2.18 -4.55
N ALA A 379 -0.98 -2.25 -4.03
CA ALA A 379 -0.13 -3.45 -4.03
C ALA A 379 -0.32 -4.32 -2.77
N ASP A 380 -1.34 -4.05 -1.96
CA ASP A 380 -1.68 -4.87 -0.79
C ASP A 380 -1.82 -6.34 -1.19
N PRO A 381 -0.97 -7.25 -0.63
CA PRO A 381 -1.00 -8.67 -0.98
C PRO A 381 -2.36 -9.34 -0.69
N HIS A 382 -3.14 -8.78 0.20
CA HIS A 382 -4.47 -9.30 0.58
C HIS A 382 -5.62 -8.63 -0.16
N GLY A 383 -5.36 -7.58 -0.94
CA GLY A 383 -6.35 -6.85 -1.73
C GLY A 383 -7.37 -6.03 -0.92
N THR A 384 -7.28 -6.02 0.42
CA THR A 384 -8.24 -5.33 1.30
C THR A 384 -8.18 -3.82 1.14
N HIS A 385 -6.98 -3.24 1.13
CA HIS A 385 -6.80 -1.81 0.98
C HIS A 385 -7.40 -1.29 -0.32
N ARG A 386 -7.20 -2.02 -1.42
CA ARG A 386 -7.78 -1.68 -2.72
C ARG A 386 -9.30 -1.68 -2.67
N VAL A 387 -9.92 -2.76 -2.16
CA VAL A 387 -11.39 -2.87 -2.08
C VAL A 387 -11.97 -1.78 -1.18
N CYS A 388 -11.32 -1.47 -0.06
CA CYS A 388 -11.71 -0.38 0.83
C CYS A 388 -11.66 0.99 0.12
N THR A 389 -10.62 1.24 -0.66
CA THR A 389 -10.48 2.48 -1.43
C THR A 389 -11.48 2.56 -2.57
N ASP A 390 -11.72 1.45 -3.29
CA ASP A 390 -12.74 1.36 -4.34
C ASP A 390 -14.15 1.66 -3.79
N ALA A 391 -14.46 1.24 -2.55
CA ALA A 391 -15.72 1.57 -1.88
C ALA A 391 -15.88 3.09 -1.65
N VAL A 392 -14.80 3.77 -1.24
CA VAL A 392 -14.81 5.23 -1.05
C VAL A 392 -14.96 5.95 -2.38
N PHE A 393 -14.23 5.53 -3.42
CA PHE A 393 -14.33 6.15 -4.74
C PHE A 393 -15.72 5.96 -5.35
N ALA A 394 -16.31 4.77 -5.25
CA ALA A 394 -17.69 4.52 -5.71
C ALA A 394 -18.71 5.40 -4.96
N ALA A 395 -18.52 5.61 -3.65
CA ALA A 395 -19.37 6.50 -2.87
C ALA A 395 -19.20 7.97 -3.28
N VAL A 396 -17.99 8.43 -3.57
CA VAL A 396 -17.70 9.78 -4.07
C VAL A 396 -18.31 10.00 -5.46
N ASP A 397 -18.17 9.02 -6.35
CA ASP A 397 -18.74 9.08 -7.71
C ASP A 397 -20.27 9.16 -7.65
N ALA A 398 -20.94 8.37 -6.77
CA ALA A 398 -22.36 8.45 -6.54
C ALA A 398 -22.81 9.84 -6.04
N GLU A 399 -22.05 10.46 -5.11
CA GLU A 399 -22.32 11.83 -4.66
C GLU A 399 -22.10 12.88 -5.77
N LYS A 400 -21.11 12.66 -6.63
CA LYS A 400 -20.86 13.52 -7.80
C LYS A 400 -22.02 13.45 -8.80
N GLU A 401 -22.54 12.25 -9.09
CA GLU A 401 -23.71 12.05 -9.93
C GLU A 401 -24.97 12.69 -9.34
N ASN A 402 -25.11 12.68 -8.02
CA ASN A 402 -26.19 13.36 -7.30
C ASN A 402 -26.03 14.88 -7.19
N GLY A 403 -24.91 15.44 -7.67
CA GLY A 403 -24.65 16.87 -7.66
C GLY A 403 -24.36 17.44 -6.27
N ALA A 404 -23.75 16.66 -5.37
CA ALA A 404 -23.46 17.09 -4.01
C ALA A 404 -22.51 18.31 -3.98
N GLU A 405 -22.98 19.42 -3.45
CA GLU A 405 -22.25 20.71 -3.44
C GLU A 405 -20.95 20.65 -2.62
N TRP A 406 -20.90 19.88 -1.53
CA TRP A 406 -19.72 19.76 -0.67
C TRP A 406 -18.50 19.19 -1.40
N LEU A 407 -18.69 18.38 -2.46
CA LEU A 407 -17.60 17.83 -3.25
C LEU A 407 -16.78 18.89 -3.99
N LYS A 408 -17.35 20.06 -4.28
CA LYS A 408 -16.63 21.15 -4.97
C LYS A 408 -15.44 21.66 -4.16
N GLU A 409 -15.51 21.58 -2.83
CA GLU A 409 -14.46 22.01 -1.92
C GLU A 409 -13.69 20.82 -1.31
N CYS A 410 -14.04 19.59 -1.67
CA CYS A 410 -13.42 18.38 -1.15
C CYS A 410 -12.18 17.99 -1.96
N ARG A 411 -11.10 17.66 -1.24
CA ARG A 411 -9.87 17.08 -1.80
C ARG A 411 -9.67 15.67 -1.27
N ILE A 412 -9.29 14.76 -2.14
CA ILE A 412 -9.03 13.36 -1.78
C ILE A 412 -7.54 13.11 -1.87
N TRP A 413 -6.95 12.76 -0.75
CA TRP A 413 -5.52 12.48 -0.60
C TRP A 413 -5.29 10.99 -0.41
N MET A 414 -4.42 10.42 -1.21
CA MET A 414 -3.99 9.03 -1.08
C MET A 414 -2.70 8.98 -0.28
N TYR A 415 -2.70 8.21 0.81
CA TYR A 415 -1.50 7.85 1.53
C TYR A 415 -1.03 6.45 1.15
N ARG A 416 0.23 6.09 1.37
CA ARG A 416 0.70 4.71 1.28
C ARG A 416 0.96 4.13 2.66
N GLY A 417 0.69 2.82 2.80
CA GLY A 417 0.80 2.08 4.04
C GLY A 417 2.23 1.65 4.38
N ALA A 418 2.38 0.62 5.23
CA ALA A 418 3.68 0.13 5.67
C ALA A 418 4.54 -0.52 4.56
N TRP A 419 3.95 -0.80 3.39
CA TRP A 419 4.57 -1.60 2.34
C TRP A 419 5.42 -0.80 1.36
N ALA A 420 5.02 0.42 1.02
CA ALA A 420 5.67 1.25 0.04
C ALA A 420 5.44 2.74 0.33
N GLU A 421 6.23 3.62 -0.29
CA GLU A 421 6.00 5.06 -0.33
C GLU A 421 5.81 5.51 -1.77
N TRP A 422 5.27 6.71 -1.95
CA TRP A 422 5.16 7.33 -3.26
C TRP A 422 6.53 7.66 -3.81
N GLU A 423 6.72 7.43 -5.11
CA GLU A 423 7.88 7.97 -5.81
C GLU A 423 7.89 9.49 -5.67
N ILE A 424 9.05 10.06 -5.34
CA ILE A 424 9.17 11.48 -4.98
C ILE A 424 8.64 12.43 -6.06
N GLU A 425 8.75 12.06 -7.32
CA GLU A 425 8.21 12.81 -8.44
C GLU A 425 6.68 12.83 -8.51
N ASN A 426 6.00 11.92 -7.82
CA ASN A 426 4.54 11.85 -7.75
C ASN A 426 3.97 12.57 -6.53
N ILE A 427 4.80 12.89 -5.53
CA ILE A 427 4.34 13.52 -4.29
C ILE A 427 3.78 14.91 -4.57
N GLU A 428 2.55 15.17 -4.13
CA GLU A 428 1.89 16.46 -4.25
C GLU A 428 1.74 17.18 -2.91
N MET A 429 1.79 16.44 -1.79
CA MET A 429 1.88 17.01 -0.46
C MET A 429 2.85 16.19 0.39
N ALA A 430 3.84 16.86 0.98
CA ALA A 430 4.81 16.29 1.90
C ALA A 430 4.74 17.04 3.24
N VAL A 431 4.48 16.30 4.30
CA VAL A 431 4.33 16.86 5.66
C VAL A 431 5.55 16.47 6.49
N PRO A 432 6.44 17.44 6.81
CA PRO A 432 7.67 17.18 7.55
C PRO A 432 7.43 17.08 9.05
N PHE A 433 8.23 16.28 9.73
CA PHE A 433 8.18 16.06 11.18
C PHE A 433 9.50 16.37 11.87
N SER A 434 9.40 16.84 13.11
CA SER A 434 10.47 16.86 14.09
C SER A 434 10.69 15.45 14.68
N PRO A 435 11.84 15.22 15.37
CA PRO A 435 12.06 13.97 16.10
C PRO A 435 10.99 13.70 17.18
N GLU A 436 10.42 14.74 17.77
CA GLU A 436 9.36 14.61 18.77
C GLU A 436 8.04 14.15 18.13
N GLU A 437 7.63 14.75 17.02
CA GLU A 437 6.42 14.37 16.29
C GLU A 437 6.52 12.93 15.76
N LEU A 438 7.70 12.52 15.29
CA LEU A 438 7.95 11.15 14.87
C LEU A 438 7.82 10.15 16.03
N ARG A 439 8.31 10.51 17.23
CA ARG A 439 8.12 9.73 18.45
C ARG A 439 6.65 9.61 18.85
N GLU A 440 5.88 10.70 18.73
CA GLU A 440 4.45 10.69 19.01
C GLU A 440 3.67 9.80 18.00
N LYS A 441 4.06 9.83 16.73
CA LYS A 441 3.54 8.88 15.73
C LYS A 441 3.81 7.44 16.15
N ARG A 442 5.04 7.10 16.55
CA ARG A 442 5.39 5.77 17.07
C ARG A 442 4.49 5.39 18.25
N ASN A 443 4.31 6.30 19.21
CA ASN A 443 3.48 6.06 20.37
C ASN A 443 2.01 5.79 20.00
N SER A 444 1.49 6.41 18.92
CA SER A 444 0.18 6.11 18.35
C SER A 444 0.11 4.68 17.81
N ILE A 445 1.11 4.27 17.01
CA ILE A 445 1.18 2.92 16.44
C ILE A 445 1.25 1.87 17.56
N LEU A 446 2.02 2.13 18.61
CA LEU A 446 2.17 1.24 19.76
C LEU A 446 0.87 1.07 20.60
N LYS A 447 -0.22 1.81 20.31
CA LYS A 447 -1.53 1.53 20.92
C LYS A 447 -2.20 0.28 20.33
N HIS A 448 -1.78 -0.15 19.17
CA HIS A 448 -2.25 -1.35 18.49
C HIS A 448 -1.41 -2.58 18.87
N GLN A 449 -1.50 -2.96 20.14
CA GLN A 449 -0.67 -3.99 20.76
C GLN A 449 -0.82 -5.36 20.13
N SER A 450 -2.03 -5.73 19.70
CA SER A 450 -2.30 -7.01 19.04
C SER A 450 -1.55 -7.20 17.73
N GLN A 451 -0.97 -6.12 17.18
CA GLN A 451 -0.23 -6.13 15.92
C GLN A 451 1.29 -6.08 16.11
N MET A 452 1.77 -6.05 17.37
CA MET A 452 3.21 -5.92 17.66
C MET A 452 3.96 -7.25 17.57
N GLU A 453 3.30 -8.38 17.82
CA GLU A 453 3.95 -9.70 17.91
C GLU A 453 3.87 -10.51 16.62
N SER A 454 2.95 -10.16 15.71
CA SER A 454 2.72 -10.91 14.48
C SER A 454 2.66 -9.99 13.27
N ALA A 455 3.81 -9.63 12.74
CA ALA A 455 3.84 -9.13 11.37
C ALA A 455 4.05 -10.32 10.42
N PRO A 456 3.00 -10.93 9.85
CA PRO A 456 3.16 -11.97 8.86
C PRO A 456 3.58 -11.32 7.54
N PHE A 457 4.86 -10.94 7.46
CA PHE A 457 5.40 -10.43 6.21
C PHE A 457 5.96 -11.59 5.40
N LEU A 458 5.51 -11.67 4.16
CA LEU A 458 6.12 -12.50 3.14
C LEU A 458 7.53 -11.94 2.87
N GLY A 459 8.55 -12.56 3.44
CA GLY A 459 9.95 -12.20 3.24
C GLY A 459 10.77 -12.20 4.53
N ASN A 460 12.07 -11.88 4.41
CA ASN A 460 13.03 -11.88 5.50
C ASN A 460 13.08 -10.55 6.30
N ASP A 461 12.05 -9.71 6.21
CA ASP A 461 12.02 -8.44 6.92
C ASP A 461 11.36 -8.60 8.30
N GLU A 462 12.18 -8.70 9.34
CA GLU A 462 11.76 -8.88 10.73
C GLU A 462 11.38 -7.57 11.45
N ARG A 463 11.44 -6.40 10.75
CA ARG A 463 11.10 -5.12 11.36
C ARG A 463 9.60 -5.04 11.69
N LEU A 464 9.28 -4.48 12.86
CA LEU A 464 7.91 -4.16 13.25
C LEU A 464 7.30 -3.03 12.40
N PHE A 465 5.98 -2.93 12.35
CA PHE A 465 5.26 -1.90 11.58
C PHE A 465 5.75 -0.47 11.87
N TRP A 466 5.96 -0.11 13.13
CA TRP A 466 6.43 1.21 13.49
C TRP A 466 7.85 1.49 12.99
N GLN A 467 8.74 0.49 12.99
CA GLN A 467 10.10 0.63 12.47
C GLN A 467 10.09 0.88 10.96
N ARG A 468 9.29 0.12 10.22
CA ARG A 468 9.12 0.32 8.78
C ARG A 468 8.54 1.68 8.45
N SER A 469 7.52 2.11 9.21
CA SER A 469 6.90 3.43 9.04
C SER A 469 7.91 4.55 9.26
N GLU A 470 8.74 4.49 10.32
CA GLU A 470 9.78 5.48 10.57
C GLU A 470 10.86 5.47 9.49
N ASP A 471 11.38 4.30 9.13
CA ASP A 471 12.41 4.17 8.10
C ASP A 471 11.93 4.74 6.77
N ARG A 472 10.68 4.47 6.40
CA ARG A 472 10.05 5.01 5.19
C ARG A 472 9.97 6.53 5.25
N ASN A 473 9.47 7.09 6.34
CA ASN A 473 9.34 8.54 6.49
C ASN A 473 10.69 9.26 6.51
N ARG A 474 11.74 8.64 7.11
CA ARG A 474 13.11 9.14 7.04
C ARG A 474 13.71 9.05 5.65
N ALA A 475 13.44 7.96 4.93
CA ALA A 475 13.89 7.78 3.56
C ALA A 475 13.30 8.86 2.64
N THR A 476 12.01 9.18 2.80
CA THR A 476 11.36 10.28 2.05
C THR A 476 12.04 11.62 2.34
N ALA A 477 12.27 11.95 3.60
CA ALA A 477 12.98 13.19 3.99
C ALA A 477 14.40 13.24 3.43
N SER A 478 15.13 12.12 3.46
CA SER A 478 16.48 12.01 2.88
C SER A 478 16.51 12.25 1.37
N LEU A 479 15.48 11.79 0.64
CA LEU A 479 15.36 12.06 -0.80
C LEU A 479 15.18 13.56 -1.08
N TYR A 480 14.34 14.26 -0.31
CA TYR A 480 14.19 15.71 -0.44
C TYR A 480 15.51 16.46 -0.16
N ASP A 481 16.29 16.05 0.85
CA ASP A 481 17.61 16.59 1.14
C ASP A 481 18.61 16.34 0.00
N GLN A 482 18.67 15.13 -0.56
CA GLN A 482 19.52 14.80 -1.72
C GLN A 482 19.21 15.64 -2.96
N LEU A 483 17.94 16.03 -3.15
CA LEU A 483 17.53 16.93 -4.22
C LEU A 483 17.91 18.39 -3.96
N GLY A 484 18.41 18.72 -2.76
CA GLY A 484 18.87 20.06 -2.36
C GLY A 484 17.76 20.91 -1.75
N LEU A 485 16.66 20.29 -1.30
CA LEU A 485 15.60 20.92 -0.52
C LEU A 485 15.97 20.92 0.98
N ALA A 486 15.05 21.39 1.84
CA ALA A 486 15.32 21.45 3.26
C ALA A 486 15.45 20.06 3.91
N CYS A 487 16.42 19.91 4.81
CA CYS A 487 16.64 18.71 5.58
C CYS A 487 15.61 18.62 6.73
N TYR A 488 14.89 17.52 6.79
CA TYR A 488 13.94 17.19 7.86
C TYR A 488 14.23 15.80 8.42
N GLU A 489 13.77 15.53 9.66
CA GLU A 489 13.93 14.22 10.28
C GLU A 489 13.14 13.14 9.58
N ALA A 490 11.90 13.42 9.20
CA ALA A 490 11.00 12.50 8.54
C ALA A 490 9.91 13.26 7.78
N MET A 491 9.27 12.62 6.80
CA MET A 491 8.14 13.17 6.05
C MET A 491 7.10 12.09 5.76
N GLU A 492 5.83 12.43 5.88
CA GLU A 492 4.71 11.68 5.28
C GLU A 492 4.35 12.29 3.94
N ALA A 493 3.99 11.44 2.98
CA ALA A 493 3.77 11.85 1.60
C ALA A 493 2.38 11.44 1.10
N PHE A 494 1.80 12.32 0.28
CA PHE A 494 0.45 12.15 -0.25
C PHE A 494 0.39 12.52 -1.73
N VAL A 495 -0.49 11.83 -2.45
CA VAL A 495 -0.87 12.13 -3.84
C VAL A 495 -2.34 12.45 -3.89
N GLU A 496 -2.73 13.48 -4.61
CA GLU A 496 -4.13 13.86 -4.77
C GLU A 496 -4.81 12.93 -5.78
N TYR A 497 -5.94 12.35 -5.39
CA TYR A 497 -6.82 11.67 -6.33
C TYR A 497 -7.70 12.69 -7.03
N LYS A 498 -7.62 12.73 -8.36
CA LYS A 498 -8.45 13.58 -9.24
C LYS A 498 -9.39 12.65 -10.01
N PRO A 499 -10.67 12.58 -9.63
CA PRO A 499 -11.64 11.80 -10.40
C PRO A 499 -11.72 12.36 -11.82
N LEU A 500 -11.67 11.44 -12.81
CA LEU A 500 -11.72 11.75 -14.25
C LEU A 500 -13.02 12.46 -14.65
#